data_d3328bb4ed44e0605ad08c0d068f4ec3
#
_entry.id   d3328bb4ed44e0605ad08c0d068f4ec3
#
_cell.length_a   1.000
_cell.length_b   1.000
_cell.length_c   1.000
_cell.angle_alpha   90.00
_cell.angle_beta   90.00
_cell.angle_gamma   90.00
#
_symmetry.space_group_name_H-M   'P 1'
#
loop_
_entity.id
_entity.type
_entity.pdbx_description
1 polymer ?
#
loop_
_entity_poly.entity_id
_entity_poly.type
_entity_poly.pdbx_seq_one_letter_code
_entity_poly.pdbx_strand_id
1 'polypeptide(L)'
;MQKKSIRKGILGLVLSLASVTAFSATIEGFWHSIDDKTGEKLSIIEIRKDAKNEYNGTIVYRYPVPGAKALSHCTKCTGALKNKPILGMQLLTGFKDDPNKANAYIDGQVIEPKSGKIYKGKAVVTSDGKRLRLRGYMGISALGRTVIWIRTDKAAP
;
A
#
# COMPACT_ATOMS: atom_id res chain seq x y z
N MET A 1 -67.15 30.93 34.40
CA MET A 1 -65.98 31.40 33.62
C MET A 1 -64.86 30.35 33.77
N GLN A 2 -64.66 29.48 32.76
CA GLN A 2 -63.63 28.45 32.78
C GLN A 2 -62.43 28.95 31.96
N LYS A 3 -61.26 29.09 32.59
CA LYS A 3 -59.98 29.37 31.93
C LYS A 3 -59.40 28.11 31.33
N LYS A 4 -59.38 27.97 30.01
CA LYS A 4 -58.62 26.94 29.26
C LYS A 4 -57.14 27.23 29.31
N SER A 5 -56.37 26.38 29.98
CA SER A 5 -54.92 26.39 29.97
C SER A 5 -54.42 25.67 28.71
N ILE A 6 -53.72 26.40 27.81
CA ILE A 6 -53.08 25.85 26.60
C ILE A 6 -51.71 25.38 27.01
N ARG A 7 -51.50 24.08 27.12
CA ARG A 7 -50.17 23.47 27.26
C ARG A 7 -49.48 23.46 25.89
N LYS A 8 -48.50 24.34 25.75
CA LYS A 8 -47.58 24.32 24.59
C LYS A 8 -46.58 23.15 24.76
N GLY A 9 -46.79 22.06 24.01
CA GLY A 9 -45.82 20.97 23.91
C GLY A 9 -44.65 21.43 23.04
N ILE A 10 -43.45 21.55 23.61
CA ILE A 10 -42.21 21.73 22.89
C ILE A 10 -41.76 20.37 22.36
N LEU A 11 -41.93 20.15 21.07
CA LEU A 11 -41.45 18.97 20.38
C LEU A 11 -39.92 19.16 20.11
N GLY A 12 -39.09 18.59 20.98
CA GLY A 12 -37.63 18.63 20.83
C GLY A 12 -37.18 17.72 19.67
N LEU A 13 -36.77 18.33 18.57
CA LEU A 13 -36.15 17.63 17.44
C LEU A 13 -34.71 17.23 17.83
N VAL A 14 -34.51 15.98 18.20
CA VAL A 14 -33.15 15.43 18.45
C VAL A 14 -32.50 15.15 17.11
N LEU A 15 -31.61 16.05 16.68
CA LEU A 15 -30.78 15.89 15.50
C LEU A 15 -29.62 14.94 15.86
N SER A 16 -29.75 13.65 15.55
CA SER A 16 -28.66 12.68 15.70
C SER A 16 -27.60 12.93 14.62
N LEU A 17 -26.46 13.53 15.01
CA LEU A 17 -25.27 13.61 14.15
C LEU A 17 -24.68 12.20 14.00
N ALA A 18 -24.92 11.56 12.87
CA ALA A 18 -24.20 10.37 12.48
C ALA A 18 -22.76 10.78 12.12
N SER A 19 -21.80 10.51 13.03
CA SER A 19 -20.38 10.69 12.76
C SER A 19 -19.93 9.71 11.68
N VAL A 20 -19.79 10.17 10.46
CA VAL A 20 -19.18 9.41 9.35
C VAL A 20 -17.68 9.35 9.64
N THR A 21 -17.19 8.22 10.17
CA THR A 21 -15.75 7.97 10.27
C THR A 21 -15.20 7.81 8.86
N ALA A 22 -14.51 8.83 8.36
CA ALA A 22 -13.76 8.73 7.11
C ALA A 22 -12.64 7.70 7.32
N PHE A 23 -12.77 6.52 6.75
CA PHE A 23 -11.69 5.55 6.69
C PHE A 23 -10.62 6.11 5.76
N SER A 24 -9.51 6.59 6.35
CA SER A 24 -8.32 6.92 5.56
C SER A 24 -7.72 5.61 5.03
N ALA A 25 -7.55 5.54 3.71
CA ALA A 25 -6.98 4.36 3.08
C ALA A 25 -5.47 4.29 3.41
N THR A 26 -5.08 3.28 4.20
CA THR A 26 -3.66 3.06 4.56
C THR A 26 -2.94 2.20 3.53
N ILE A 27 -1.59 2.37 3.44
CA ILE A 27 -0.73 1.48 2.65
C ILE A 27 -0.56 0.09 3.32
N GLU A 28 -0.80 -0.02 4.62
CA GLU A 28 -0.67 -1.28 5.36
C GLU A 28 -1.61 -2.35 4.83
N GLY A 29 -1.18 -3.60 4.92
CA GLY A 29 -1.93 -4.77 4.49
C GLY A 29 -1.26 -5.52 3.35
N PHE A 30 -2.05 -6.35 2.64
CA PHE A 30 -1.55 -7.23 1.60
C PHE A 30 -1.88 -6.69 0.21
N TRP A 31 -0.92 -6.86 -0.71
CA TRP A 31 -0.99 -6.34 -2.06
C TRP A 31 -0.51 -7.36 -3.08
N HIS A 32 -1.31 -7.63 -4.11
CA HIS A 32 -0.83 -8.33 -5.30
C HIS A 32 0.07 -7.40 -6.10
N SER A 33 1.33 -7.76 -6.27
CA SER A 33 2.17 -7.16 -7.29
C SER A 33 1.79 -7.75 -8.64
N ILE A 34 1.60 -6.88 -9.63
CA ILE A 34 1.12 -7.22 -10.96
C ILE A 34 2.21 -6.90 -11.96
N ASP A 35 2.46 -7.83 -12.90
CA ASP A 35 3.29 -7.56 -14.07
C ASP A 35 2.55 -6.55 -14.98
N ASP A 36 3.16 -5.42 -15.25
CA ASP A 36 2.54 -4.33 -16.01
C ASP A 36 2.45 -4.59 -17.52
N LYS A 37 3.10 -5.64 -18.02
CA LYS A 37 3.04 -6.05 -19.42
C LYS A 37 2.02 -7.15 -19.66
N THR A 38 1.95 -8.11 -18.74
CA THR A 38 1.10 -9.30 -18.90
C THR A 38 -0.17 -9.25 -18.06
N GLY A 39 -0.21 -8.41 -17.03
CA GLY A 39 -1.30 -8.37 -16.05
C GLY A 39 -1.29 -9.52 -15.05
N GLU A 40 -0.28 -10.40 -15.10
CA GLU A 40 -0.19 -11.56 -14.20
C GLU A 40 0.18 -11.16 -12.78
N LYS A 41 -0.35 -11.89 -11.82
CA LYS A 41 0.04 -11.77 -10.41
C LYS A 41 1.41 -12.38 -10.21
N LEU A 42 2.35 -11.61 -9.68
CA LEU A 42 3.73 -12.06 -9.43
C LEU A 42 3.94 -12.53 -7.99
N SER A 43 3.42 -11.76 -7.04
CA SER A 43 3.61 -12.03 -5.61
C SER A 43 2.56 -11.32 -4.76
N ILE A 44 2.50 -11.69 -3.48
CA ILE A 44 1.79 -10.92 -2.45
C ILE A 44 2.85 -10.27 -1.56
N ILE A 45 2.70 -8.97 -1.38
CA ILE A 45 3.54 -8.13 -0.54
C ILE A 45 2.74 -7.75 0.70
N GLU A 46 3.25 -8.03 1.88
CA GLU A 46 2.71 -7.50 3.12
C GLU A 46 3.43 -6.20 3.48
N ILE A 47 2.70 -5.12 3.65
CA ILE A 47 3.23 -3.82 4.08
C ILE A 47 2.81 -3.59 5.53
N ARG A 48 3.79 -3.31 6.38
CA ARG A 48 3.62 -2.99 7.80
C ARG A 48 4.39 -1.75 8.18
N LYS A 49 3.85 -1.02 9.14
CA LYS A 49 4.54 0.09 9.80
C LYS A 49 5.43 -0.44 10.90
N ASP A 50 6.66 0.02 10.98
CA ASP A 50 7.62 -0.36 12.02
C ASP A 50 7.64 0.61 13.20
N ALA A 51 8.48 0.34 14.20
CA ALA A 51 8.63 1.17 15.40
C ALA A 51 9.21 2.57 15.11
N LYS A 52 9.80 2.79 13.93
CA LYS A 52 10.31 4.10 13.47
C LYS A 52 9.26 4.89 12.70
N ASN A 53 8.01 4.40 12.64
CA ASN A 53 6.93 4.95 11.81
C ASN A 53 7.23 4.90 10.31
N GLU A 54 8.02 3.93 9.86
CA GLU A 54 8.32 3.69 8.46
C GLU A 54 7.59 2.45 7.95
N TYR A 55 7.08 2.51 6.72
CA TYR A 55 6.40 1.38 6.10
C TYR A 55 7.38 0.55 5.29
N ASN A 56 7.37 -0.75 5.56
CA ASN A 56 8.23 -1.73 4.93
C ASN A 56 7.38 -2.84 4.32
N GLY A 57 7.72 -3.29 3.12
CA GLY A 57 6.97 -4.28 2.37
C GLY A 57 7.78 -5.55 2.13
N THR A 58 7.27 -6.70 2.60
CA THR A 58 7.91 -8.01 2.52
C THR A 58 7.15 -8.91 1.56
N ILE A 59 7.84 -9.65 0.72
CA ILE A 59 7.26 -10.68 -0.16
C ILE A 59 6.85 -11.88 0.70
N VAL A 60 5.55 -12.10 0.88
CA VAL A 60 5.02 -13.20 1.70
C VAL A 60 4.55 -14.39 0.88
N TYR A 61 4.26 -14.18 -0.41
CA TYR A 61 3.87 -15.22 -1.34
C TYR A 61 4.35 -14.92 -2.75
N ARG A 62 4.63 -15.97 -3.54
CA ARG A 62 5.01 -15.86 -4.95
C ARG A 62 4.15 -16.77 -5.80
N TYR A 63 3.56 -16.21 -6.85
CA TYR A 63 2.81 -16.99 -7.83
C TYR A 63 3.76 -17.76 -8.75
N PRO A 64 3.41 -18.99 -9.11
CA PRO A 64 4.10 -19.69 -10.21
C PRO A 64 3.89 -18.91 -11.52
N VAL A 65 4.95 -18.66 -12.26
CA VAL A 65 4.88 -18.03 -13.60
C VAL A 65 5.07 -19.14 -14.63
N PRO A 66 4.05 -19.48 -15.44
CA PRO A 66 4.15 -20.50 -16.45
C PRO A 66 5.28 -20.22 -17.46
N GLY A 67 6.08 -21.22 -17.79
CA GLY A 67 7.14 -21.11 -18.79
C GLY A 67 8.39 -20.33 -18.39
N ALA A 68 8.41 -19.73 -17.20
CA ALA A 68 9.59 -19.03 -16.69
C ALA A 68 10.24 -19.83 -15.55
N LYS A 69 11.57 -19.94 -15.59
CA LYS A 69 12.33 -20.42 -14.43
C LYS A 69 12.20 -19.37 -13.33
N ALA A 70 11.41 -19.68 -12.30
CA ALA A 70 11.15 -18.75 -11.21
C ALA A 70 12.47 -18.32 -10.55
N LEU A 71 12.73 -17.02 -10.53
CA LEU A 71 13.89 -16.46 -9.84
C LEU A 71 13.71 -16.68 -8.32
N SER A 72 14.40 -17.66 -7.74
CA SER A 72 14.27 -18.00 -6.31
C SER A 72 15.12 -17.10 -5.39
N HIS A 73 16.24 -16.62 -5.89
CA HIS A 73 17.22 -15.80 -5.14
C HIS A 73 17.57 -14.52 -5.90
N CYS A 74 17.93 -13.47 -5.19
CA CYS A 74 18.38 -12.21 -5.80
C CYS A 74 19.86 -12.31 -6.21
N THR A 75 20.13 -13.02 -7.29
CA THR A 75 21.50 -13.24 -7.79
C THR A 75 22.20 -11.97 -8.29
N LYS A 76 21.42 -10.97 -8.73
CA LYS A 76 21.92 -9.68 -9.21
C LYS A 76 21.97 -8.59 -8.14
N CYS A 77 21.44 -8.86 -6.94
CA CYS A 77 21.56 -7.94 -5.81
C CYS A 77 23.02 -7.83 -5.34
N THR A 78 23.34 -6.75 -4.66
CA THR A 78 24.66 -6.49 -4.07
C THR A 78 24.57 -6.44 -2.54
N GLY A 79 25.72 -6.42 -1.87
CA GLY A 79 25.81 -6.31 -0.42
C GLY A 79 25.05 -7.43 0.32
N ALA A 80 24.37 -7.06 1.38
CA ALA A 80 23.63 -7.99 2.25
C ALA A 80 22.47 -8.72 1.56
N LEU A 81 22.02 -8.25 0.40
CA LEU A 81 20.90 -8.83 -0.37
C LEU A 81 21.36 -9.83 -1.42
N LYS A 82 22.66 -9.93 -1.68
CA LYS A 82 23.21 -10.84 -2.69
C LYS A 82 22.87 -12.29 -2.34
N ASN A 83 22.28 -12.99 -3.32
CA ASN A 83 21.85 -14.39 -3.20
C ASN A 83 20.83 -14.66 -2.06
N LYS A 84 20.19 -13.65 -1.52
CA LYS A 84 19.10 -13.87 -0.55
C LYS A 84 17.87 -14.43 -1.24
N PRO A 85 17.10 -15.31 -0.58
CA PRO A 85 15.81 -15.77 -1.07
C PRO A 85 14.89 -14.57 -1.36
N ILE A 86 14.15 -14.64 -2.46
CA ILE A 86 13.17 -13.59 -2.80
C ILE A 86 11.93 -13.69 -1.92
N LEU A 87 11.48 -14.90 -1.60
CA LEU A 87 10.44 -15.09 -0.58
C LEU A 87 10.98 -14.66 0.78
N GLY A 88 10.25 -13.79 1.49
CA GLY A 88 10.68 -13.16 2.74
C GLY A 88 11.58 -11.94 2.57
N MET A 89 11.91 -11.53 1.32
CA MET A 89 12.70 -10.33 1.07
C MET A 89 11.88 -9.06 1.28
N GLN A 90 12.44 -8.07 1.95
CA GLN A 90 11.90 -6.71 1.96
C GLN A 90 12.11 -6.07 0.59
N LEU A 91 10.99 -5.85 -0.12
CA LEU A 91 10.97 -5.21 -1.42
C LEU A 91 10.84 -3.70 -1.32
N LEU A 92 10.10 -3.24 -0.31
CA LEU A 92 9.91 -1.83 0.02
C LEU A 92 10.53 -1.54 1.38
N THR A 93 11.23 -0.43 1.50
CA THR A 93 11.85 0.00 2.78
C THR A 93 11.71 1.49 2.98
N GLY A 94 11.43 1.91 4.23
CA GLY A 94 11.56 3.27 4.70
C GLY A 94 10.55 4.28 4.15
N PHE A 95 9.38 3.84 3.64
CA PHE A 95 8.34 4.76 3.21
C PHE A 95 7.74 5.51 4.42
N LYS A 96 7.48 6.79 4.27
CA LYS A 96 6.90 7.68 5.28
C LYS A 96 5.63 8.32 4.75
N ASP A 97 4.70 8.65 5.64
CA ASP A 97 3.53 9.45 5.28
C ASP A 97 3.98 10.78 4.65
N ASP A 98 3.34 11.19 3.56
CA ASP A 98 3.56 12.50 2.96
C ASP A 98 2.77 13.55 3.76
N PRO A 99 3.43 14.52 4.43
CA PRO A 99 2.74 15.50 5.25
C PRO A 99 1.84 16.44 4.44
N ASN A 100 2.03 16.51 3.13
CA ASN A 100 1.29 17.42 2.25
C ASN A 100 0.17 16.73 1.46
N LYS A 101 0.09 15.39 1.51
CA LYS A 101 -0.86 14.66 0.69
C LYS A 101 -1.39 13.41 1.38
N ALA A 102 -2.69 13.37 1.65
CA ALA A 102 -3.36 12.19 2.20
C ALA A 102 -3.16 10.96 1.31
N ASN A 103 -3.05 9.79 1.94
CA ASN A 103 -2.86 8.48 1.30
C ASN A 103 -1.61 8.38 0.39
N ALA A 104 -0.65 9.30 0.54
CA ALA A 104 0.60 9.33 -0.18
C ALA A 104 1.78 9.03 0.76
N TYR A 105 2.82 8.41 0.19
CA TYR A 105 4.00 7.94 0.91
C TYR A 105 5.25 8.29 0.11
N ILE A 106 6.27 8.77 0.80
CA ILE A 106 7.51 9.31 0.22
C ILE A 106 8.75 8.72 0.87
N ASP A 107 9.91 9.09 0.36
CA ASP A 107 11.25 8.78 0.88
C ASP A 107 11.60 7.28 0.92
N GLY A 108 10.75 6.43 0.35
CA GLY A 108 11.01 5.00 0.34
C GLY A 108 12.03 4.56 -0.69
N GLN A 109 12.44 3.30 -0.54
CA GLN A 109 13.25 2.57 -1.52
C GLN A 109 12.49 1.34 -2.02
N VAL A 110 12.70 1.02 -3.29
CA VAL A 110 12.13 -0.16 -3.96
C VAL A 110 13.27 -0.97 -4.55
N ILE A 111 13.33 -2.25 -4.19
CA ILE A 111 14.30 -3.19 -4.76
C ILE A 111 13.61 -3.96 -5.88
N GLU A 112 14.26 -4.06 -7.03
CA GLU A 112 13.85 -4.92 -8.13
C GLU A 112 14.72 -6.18 -8.17
N PRO A 113 14.25 -7.34 -7.66
CA PRO A 113 15.08 -8.54 -7.54
C PRO A 113 15.61 -9.07 -8.88
N LYS A 114 14.87 -8.84 -9.97
CA LYS A 114 15.24 -9.29 -11.32
C LYS A 114 16.52 -8.61 -11.84
N SER A 115 16.71 -7.34 -11.53
CA SER A 115 17.90 -6.56 -11.92
C SER A 115 18.88 -6.30 -10.79
N GLY A 116 18.47 -6.47 -9.53
CA GLY A 116 19.23 -6.13 -8.34
C GLY A 116 19.30 -4.62 -8.07
N LYS A 117 18.57 -3.80 -8.84
CA LYS A 117 18.58 -2.35 -8.71
C LYS A 117 17.71 -1.87 -7.55
N ILE A 118 18.15 -0.79 -6.92
CA ILE A 118 17.41 -0.09 -5.87
C ILE A 118 17.00 1.27 -6.43
N TYR A 119 15.71 1.59 -6.30
CA TYR A 119 15.11 2.84 -6.76
C TYR A 119 14.61 3.64 -5.56
N LYS A 120 14.61 4.96 -5.67
CA LYS A 120 13.81 5.81 -4.79
C LYS A 120 12.34 5.53 -5.06
N GLY A 121 11.50 5.54 -4.02
CA GLY A 121 10.10 5.17 -4.09
C GLY A 121 9.15 6.26 -3.61
N LYS A 122 8.04 6.39 -4.31
CA LYS A 122 6.83 7.10 -3.85
C LYS A 122 5.63 6.21 -4.06
N ALA A 123 4.63 6.32 -3.22
CA ALA A 123 3.42 5.52 -3.33
C ALA A 123 2.17 6.36 -3.05
N VAL A 124 1.05 5.99 -3.65
CA VAL A 124 -0.26 6.59 -3.38
C VAL A 124 -1.30 5.47 -3.37
N VAL A 125 -2.06 5.40 -2.30
CA VAL A 125 -3.23 4.53 -2.21
C VAL A 125 -4.43 5.29 -2.74
N THR A 126 -5.23 4.65 -3.61
CA THR A 126 -6.48 5.24 -4.11
C THR A 126 -7.47 5.47 -2.97
N SER A 127 -8.38 6.42 -3.11
CA SER A 127 -9.36 6.78 -2.07
C SER A 127 -10.27 5.64 -1.65
N ASP A 128 -10.52 4.68 -2.57
CA ASP A 128 -11.27 3.45 -2.30
C ASP A 128 -10.43 2.37 -1.57
N GLY A 129 -9.13 2.63 -1.34
CA GLY A 129 -8.20 1.71 -0.70
C GLY A 129 -7.80 0.49 -1.53
N LYS A 130 -8.28 0.33 -2.76
CA LYS A 130 -8.15 -0.91 -3.54
C LYS A 130 -6.89 -1.01 -4.39
N ARG A 131 -6.25 0.13 -4.71
CA ARG A 131 -5.06 0.17 -5.56
C ARG A 131 -3.95 0.94 -4.88
N LEU A 132 -2.72 0.45 -5.03
CA LEU A 132 -1.49 1.12 -4.66
C LEU A 132 -0.72 1.46 -5.95
N ARG A 133 -0.52 2.73 -6.18
CA ARG A 133 0.33 3.24 -7.27
C ARG A 133 1.72 3.44 -6.71
N LEU A 134 2.64 2.55 -7.05
CA LEU A 134 4.03 2.58 -6.61
C LEU A 134 4.90 3.12 -7.74
N ARG A 135 5.63 4.20 -7.48
CA ARG A 135 6.56 4.81 -8.44
C ARG A 135 7.99 4.65 -7.98
N GLY A 136 8.76 3.92 -8.76
CA GLY A 136 10.21 3.80 -8.62
C GLY A 136 10.94 4.72 -9.59
N TYR A 137 12.02 5.41 -9.14
CA TYR A 137 12.81 6.30 -9.97
C TYR A 137 14.27 6.38 -9.52
N MET A 138 15.14 6.75 -10.46
CA MET A 138 16.53 7.09 -10.20
C MET A 138 16.73 8.57 -10.60
N GLY A 139 17.42 9.34 -9.73
CA GLY A 139 17.54 10.78 -9.95
C GLY A 139 16.21 11.51 -9.72
N ILE A 140 15.56 12.00 -10.78
CA ILE A 140 14.31 12.78 -10.69
C ILE A 140 13.08 11.90 -10.87
N SER A 141 12.04 12.17 -10.08
CA SER A 141 10.79 11.38 -10.09
C SER A 141 10.08 11.38 -11.44
N ALA A 142 10.23 12.43 -12.25
CA ALA A 142 9.59 12.55 -13.57
C ALA A 142 9.98 11.40 -14.52
N LEU A 143 11.21 10.89 -14.43
CA LEU A 143 11.73 9.80 -15.26
C LEU A 143 11.47 8.40 -14.69
N GLY A 144 10.69 8.30 -13.61
CA GLY A 144 10.38 7.03 -12.96
C GLY A 144 9.30 6.24 -13.68
N ARG A 145 9.18 4.96 -13.27
CA ARG A 145 8.13 4.03 -13.69
C ARG A 145 7.11 3.83 -12.58
N THR A 146 5.83 3.79 -12.93
CA THR A 146 4.75 3.51 -12.00
C THR A 146 4.19 2.12 -12.27
N VAL A 147 4.04 1.32 -11.22
CA VAL A 147 3.30 0.05 -11.24
C VAL A 147 2.07 0.17 -10.35
N ILE A 148 1.06 -0.64 -10.64
CA ILE A 148 -0.18 -0.67 -9.86
C ILE A 148 -0.28 -2.04 -9.19
N TRP A 149 -0.45 -2.02 -7.87
CA TRP A 149 -0.73 -3.20 -7.07
C TRP A 149 -2.18 -3.20 -6.62
N ILE A 150 -2.76 -4.36 -6.47
CA ILE A 150 -4.16 -4.55 -6.10
C ILE A 150 -4.23 -5.08 -4.67
N ARG A 151 -5.06 -4.45 -3.84
CA ARG A 151 -5.26 -4.90 -2.46
C ARG A 151 -5.86 -6.30 -2.42
N THR A 152 -5.40 -7.09 -1.47
CA THR A 152 -5.98 -8.38 -1.10
C THR A 152 -6.07 -8.47 0.42
N ASP A 153 -6.93 -9.32 0.93
CA ASP A 153 -7.11 -9.60 2.35
C ASP A 153 -6.36 -10.84 2.82
N LYS A 154 -5.67 -11.53 1.89
CA LYS A 154 -4.99 -12.80 2.15
C LYS A 154 -3.49 -12.71 1.93
N ALA A 155 -2.73 -13.36 2.82
CA ALA A 155 -1.28 -13.55 2.69
C ALA A 155 -0.90 -14.61 1.64
N ALA A 156 -1.84 -15.49 1.28
CA ALA A 156 -1.73 -16.52 0.25
C ALA A 156 -3.09 -16.72 -0.43
N PRO A 157 -3.16 -17.33 -1.64
CA PRO A 157 -4.40 -17.61 -2.34
C PRO A 157 -5.37 -18.49 -1.57
#